data_f6c5500ca1e66a52061f17e211542c95
#
_entry.id   f6c5500ca1e66a52061f17e211542c95
#
_cell.length_a   1.000
_cell.length_b   1.000
_cell.length_c   1.000
_cell.angle_alpha   90.00
_cell.angle_beta   90.00
_cell.angle_gamma   90.00
#
_symmetry.space_group_name_H-M   'P 1'
#
loop_
_entity.id
_entity.type
_entity.pdbx_description
1 polymer ?
#
loop_
_entity_poly.entity_id
_entity_poly.type
_entity_poly.pdbx_seq_one_letter_code
_entity_poly.pdbx_strand_id
1 'polypeptide(L)'
;MNKGTNFYIQAGQRALAWHKAHIENMKRCKFDTIAVHGIYSMQEALDFNQGSIIEPIYMSTSQAYRDSDEMEAALAYQIPTWCYSRIANPSMYYYEGVLALLESYNCGINASCIGTASGMAAIQSAVDPFLVVDPKRPNAKINFVATCQVYGGTFQQFAVRKDQEKNIEWRKVVNSMDLAEWESKIDENTRFLYGELPSNPSQAFFDIKKVAAIAHKYNLPLIIDSTVATPALLRPLEHGADIVVQSVTKSLSTSGFGIAGAIIAKNNLTSNIITLQ
;
A
#
# COMPACT_ATOMS: atom_id res chain seq x y z
N MET A 1 -32.12 -8.17 -25.09
CA MET A 1 -32.89 -8.31 -23.84
C MET A 1 -31.99 -7.92 -22.70
N ASN A 2 -32.39 -6.94 -21.94
CA ASN A 2 -31.69 -6.59 -20.70
C ASN A 2 -31.74 -7.80 -19.75
N LYS A 3 -30.58 -8.21 -19.24
CA LYS A 3 -30.47 -9.40 -18.38
C LYS A 3 -30.85 -9.15 -16.93
N GLY A 4 -31.05 -7.88 -16.58
CA GLY A 4 -31.32 -7.42 -15.23
C GLY A 4 -30.05 -7.36 -14.34
N THR A 5 -29.97 -6.37 -13.47
CA THR A 5 -28.81 -6.11 -12.58
C THR A 5 -28.43 -7.36 -11.76
N ASN A 6 -29.39 -8.15 -11.29
CA ASN A 6 -29.13 -9.37 -10.51
C ASN A 6 -28.35 -10.45 -11.28
N PHE A 7 -28.50 -10.55 -12.58
CA PHE A 7 -27.71 -11.49 -13.40
C PHE A 7 -26.23 -11.13 -13.33
N TYR A 8 -25.90 -9.85 -13.49
CA TYR A 8 -24.52 -9.36 -13.43
C TYR A 8 -23.91 -9.49 -12.03
N ILE A 9 -24.69 -9.21 -10.97
CA ILE A 9 -24.26 -9.39 -9.59
C ILE A 9 -23.87 -10.85 -9.32
N GLN A 10 -24.70 -11.82 -9.73
CA GLN A 10 -24.38 -13.24 -9.55
C GLN A 10 -23.15 -13.68 -10.35
N ALA A 11 -23.00 -13.18 -11.59
CA ALA A 11 -21.80 -13.44 -12.39
C ALA A 11 -20.54 -12.84 -11.73
N GLY A 12 -20.63 -11.62 -11.22
CA GLY A 12 -19.55 -10.95 -10.51
C GLY A 12 -19.16 -11.66 -9.22
N GLN A 13 -20.12 -12.18 -8.45
CA GLN A 13 -19.84 -12.97 -7.25
C GLN A 13 -19.06 -14.26 -7.57
N ARG A 14 -19.40 -14.94 -8.67
CA ARG A 14 -18.63 -16.13 -9.12
C ARG A 14 -17.21 -15.77 -9.54
N ALA A 15 -17.03 -14.68 -10.28
CA ALA A 15 -15.72 -14.18 -10.66
C ALA A 15 -14.88 -13.83 -9.42
N LEU A 16 -15.46 -13.13 -8.46
CA LEU A 16 -14.77 -12.77 -7.21
C LEU A 16 -14.38 -14.02 -6.39
N ALA A 17 -15.24 -15.04 -6.33
CA ALA A 17 -14.93 -16.28 -5.65
C ALA A 17 -13.76 -17.01 -6.32
N TRP A 18 -13.72 -17.03 -7.65
CA TRP A 18 -12.62 -17.60 -8.41
C TRP A 18 -11.29 -16.84 -8.16
N HIS A 19 -11.30 -15.50 -8.23
CA HIS A 19 -10.14 -14.68 -7.94
C HIS A 19 -9.60 -14.92 -6.51
N LYS A 20 -10.47 -14.98 -5.52
CA LYS A 20 -10.09 -15.29 -4.14
C LYS A 20 -9.40 -16.66 -4.05
N ALA A 21 -9.99 -17.68 -4.68
CA ALA A 21 -9.39 -19.03 -4.70
C ALA A 21 -8.03 -19.05 -5.41
N HIS A 22 -7.87 -18.30 -6.50
CA HIS A 22 -6.61 -18.16 -7.21
C HIS A 22 -5.53 -17.51 -6.33
N ILE A 23 -5.83 -16.39 -5.67
CA ILE A 23 -4.92 -15.73 -4.73
C ILE A 23 -4.51 -16.68 -3.57
N GLU A 24 -5.46 -17.45 -3.01
CA GLU A 24 -5.13 -18.43 -1.97
C GLU A 24 -4.19 -19.55 -2.49
N ASN A 25 -4.32 -19.95 -3.75
CA ASN A 25 -3.39 -20.88 -4.38
C ASN A 25 -2.00 -20.24 -4.58
N MET A 26 -1.92 -18.97 -5.00
CA MET A 26 -0.66 -18.25 -5.16
C MET A 26 0.10 -18.13 -3.83
N LYS A 27 -0.57 -17.96 -2.70
CA LYS A 27 0.06 -17.95 -1.37
C LYS A 27 0.84 -19.23 -1.03
N ARG A 28 0.55 -20.35 -1.69
CA ARG A 28 1.26 -21.64 -1.53
C ARG A 28 2.50 -21.75 -2.41
N CYS A 29 2.67 -20.84 -3.35
CA CYS A 29 3.84 -20.82 -4.23
C CYS A 29 5.06 -20.29 -3.49
N LYS A 30 6.26 -20.57 -4.02
CA LYS A 30 7.51 -19.98 -3.53
C LYS A 30 7.53 -18.48 -3.85
N PHE A 31 8.26 -17.72 -3.06
CA PHE A 31 8.45 -16.27 -3.24
C PHE A 31 8.85 -15.92 -4.69
N ASP A 32 9.88 -16.60 -5.19
CA ASP A 32 10.40 -16.37 -6.56
C ASP A 32 9.35 -16.69 -7.64
N THR A 33 8.51 -17.70 -7.41
CA THR A 33 7.40 -18.03 -8.33
C THR A 33 6.39 -16.88 -8.39
N ILE A 34 6.02 -16.32 -7.24
CA ILE A 34 5.12 -15.17 -7.18
C ILE A 34 5.77 -13.95 -7.84
N ALA A 35 7.06 -13.70 -7.55
CA ALA A 35 7.78 -12.56 -8.09
C ALA A 35 7.90 -12.59 -9.63
N VAL A 36 8.07 -13.79 -10.22
CA VAL A 36 8.26 -13.94 -11.68
C VAL A 36 6.93 -14.03 -12.43
N HIS A 37 5.95 -14.75 -11.90
CA HIS A 37 4.70 -15.04 -12.61
C HIS A 37 3.56 -14.12 -12.21
N GLY A 38 3.68 -13.36 -11.11
CA GLY A 38 2.61 -12.49 -10.62
C GLY A 38 1.36 -13.28 -10.23
N ILE A 39 0.22 -12.64 -10.37
CA ILE A 39 -1.10 -13.22 -10.12
C ILE A 39 -1.93 -13.43 -11.40
N TYR A 40 -1.33 -13.18 -12.56
CA TYR A 40 -1.97 -13.42 -13.85
C TYR A 40 -2.03 -14.91 -14.15
N SER A 41 -3.21 -15.42 -14.49
CA SER A 41 -3.42 -16.85 -14.68
C SER A 41 -3.51 -17.24 -16.14
N MET A 42 -3.18 -18.50 -16.44
CA MET A 42 -3.40 -19.08 -17.77
C MET A 42 -4.88 -19.05 -18.17
N GLN A 43 -5.79 -19.16 -17.22
CA GLN A 43 -7.23 -19.09 -17.50
C GLN A 43 -7.63 -17.71 -18.00
N GLU A 44 -7.10 -16.63 -17.36
CA GLU A 44 -7.33 -15.24 -17.82
C GLU A 44 -6.71 -14.99 -19.19
N ALA A 45 -5.53 -15.60 -19.44
CA ALA A 45 -4.88 -15.53 -20.74
C ALA A 45 -5.78 -16.06 -21.86
N LEU A 46 -6.36 -17.24 -21.65
CA LEU A 46 -7.18 -17.92 -22.63
C LEU A 46 -8.57 -17.28 -22.79
N ASP A 47 -9.21 -16.93 -21.68
CA ASP A 47 -10.61 -16.47 -21.71
C ASP A 47 -10.74 -15.00 -22.12
N PHE A 48 -9.77 -14.15 -21.76
CA PHE A 48 -9.90 -12.70 -21.90
C PHE A 48 -8.80 -12.02 -22.70
N ASN A 49 -7.62 -12.65 -22.85
CA ASN A 49 -6.43 -11.97 -23.34
C ASN A 49 -5.76 -12.65 -24.55
N GLN A 50 -6.52 -13.33 -25.39
CA GLN A 50 -6.07 -13.96 -26.65
C GLN A 50 -4.90 -14.94 -26.46
N GLY A 51 -4.76 -15.57 -25.29
CA GLY A 51 -3.67 -16.49 -24.97
C GLY A 51 -2.34 -15.80 -24.67
N SER A 52 -2.33 -14.51 -24.39
CA SER A 52 -1.11 -13.78 -24.00
C SER A 52 -0.52 -14.38 -22.73
N ILE A 53 0.75 -14.81 -22.78
CA ILE A 53 1.45 -15.43 -21.63
C ILE A 53 1.80 -14.39 -20.55
N ILE A 54 1.98 -13.15 -20.97
CA ILE A 54 2.25 -12.00 -20.07
C ILE A 54 0.97 -11.15 -20.00
N GLU A 55 0.66 -10.64 -18.82
CA GLU A 55 -0.48 -9.75 -18.65
C GLU A 55 -0.41 -8.54 -19.58
N PRO A 56 -1.48 -8.24 -20.32
CA PRO A 56 -1.53 -7.07 -21.18
C PRO A 56 -1.49 -5.76 -20.39
N ILE A 57 -0.93 -4.71 -21.00
CA ILE A 57 -1.00 -3.35 -20.47
C ILE A 57 -2.31 -2.71 -20.92
N TYR A 58 -3.20 -2.41 -19.99
CA TYR A 58 -4.50 -1.80 -20.24
C TYR A 58 -4.40 -0.27 -20.19
N MET A 59 -4.25 0.37 -21.35
CA MET A 59 -4.13 1.82 -21.51
C MET A 59 -5.48 2.47 -21.85
N SER A 60 -6.54 2.07 -21.18
CA SER A 60 -7.88 2.66 -21.36
C SER A 60 -8.24 3.55 -20.18
N THR A 61 -8.87 4.69 -20.43
CA THR A 61 -9.39 5.57 -19.38
C THR A 61 -10.71 5.07 -18.81
N SER A 62 -11.57 4.50 -19.66
CA SER A 62 -12.92 4.04 -19.34
C SER A 62 -13.18 2.68 -19.97
N GLN A 63 -14.16 1.99 -19.44
CA GLN A 63 -14.59 0.67 -19.89
C GLN A 63 -15.98 0.77 -20.53
N ALA A 64 -16.23 -0.08 -21.54
CA ALA A 64 -17.54 -0.25 -22.13
C ALA A 64 -18.32 -1.33 -21.38
N TYR A 65 -19.63 -1.20 -21.38
CA TYR A 65 -20.55 -2.16 -20.77
C TYR A 65 -21.48 -2.74 -21.83
N ARG A 66 -22.02 -3.93 -21.59
CA ARG A 66 -22.93 -4.60 -22.53
C ARG A 66 -24.28 -3.92 -22.59
N ASP A 67 -24.74 -3.42 -21.44
CA ASP A 67 -26.00 -2.70 -21.28
C ASP A 67 -25.99 -1.81 -20.03
N SER A 68 -27.09 -1.11 -19.78
CA SER A 68 -27.26 -0.21 -18.63
C SER A 68 -27.26 -0.94 -17.29
N ASP A 69 -27.73 -2.19 -17.26
CA ASP A 69 -27.81 -2.96 -16.00
C ASP A 69 -26.41 -3.39 -15.54
N GLU A 70 -25.52 -3.78 -16.49
CA GLU A 70 -24.10 -4.04 -16.17
C GLU A 70 -23.41 -2.76 -15.69
N MET A 71 -23.65 -1.63 -16.34
CA MET A 71 -23.08 -0.34 -15.96
C MET A 71 -23.53 0.08 -14.55
N GLU A 72 -24.83 -0.08 -14.24
CA GLU A 72 -25.37 0.20 -12.90
C GLU A 72 -24.66 -0.65 -11.83
N ALA A 73 -24.58 -1.98 -12.05
CA ALA A 73 -23.93 -2.88 -11.11
C ALA A 73 -22.44 -2.55 -10.91
N ALA A 74 -21.73 -2.16 -11.96
CA ALA A 74 -20.33 -1.77 -11.93
C ALA A 74 -20.12 -0.46 -11.16
N LEU A 75 -20.88 0.59 -11.48
CA LEU A 75 -20.76 1.90 -10.83
C LEU A 75 -21.22 1.89 -9.37
N ALA A 76 -22.14 0.99 -9.02
CA ALA A 76 -22.56 0.74 -7.63
C ALA A 76 -21.59 -0.18 -6.86
N TYR A 77 -20.45 -0.58 -7.45
CA TYR A 77 -19.44 -1.49 -6.85
C TYR A 77 -20.02 -2.86 -6.42
N GLN A 78 -21.06 -3.32 -7.09
CA GLN A 78 -21.71 -4.61 -6.80
C GLN A 78 -21.06 -5.78 -7.56
N ILE A 79 -20.25 -5.48 -8.57
CA ILE A 79 -19.49 -6.45 -9.35
C ILE A 79 -18.02 -6.03 -9.46
N PRO A 80 -17.08 -6.98 -9.51
CA PRO A 80 -15.66 -6.71 -9.70
C PRO A 80 -15.37 -6.39 -11.17
N THR A 81 -15.82 -5.25 -11.63
CA THR A 81 -15.64 -4.77 -13.00
C THR A 81 -14.89 -3.47 -13.00
N TRP A 82 -14.06 -3.30 -14.01
CA TRP A 82 -13.32 -2.08 -14.23
C TRP A 82 -14.26 -1.00 -14.77
N CYS A 83 -14.27 0.18 -14.21
CA CYS A 83 -15.15 1.26 -14.68
C CYS A 83 -14.35 2.48 -15.16
N TYR A 84 -13.35 2.87 -14.45
CA TYR A 84 -12.50 4.01 -14.78
C TYR A 84 -11.11 3.83 -14.18
N SER A 85 -10.05 4.03 -14.99
CA SER A 85 -8.68 3.67 -14.62
C SER A 85 -8.10 4.43 -13.42
N ARG A 86 -8.63 5.62 -13.07
CA ARG A 86 -8.28 6.29 -11.83
C ARG A 86 -8.72 5.52 -10.59
N ILE A 87 -9.84 4.77 -10.69
CA ILE A 87 -10.40 3.98 -9.59
C ILE A 87 -9.75 2.61 -9.56
N ALA A 88 -9.79 1.89 -10.68
CA ALA A 88 -9.21 0.57 -10.83
C ALA A 88 -9.05 0.20 -12.30
N ASN A 89 -8.04 -0.61 -12.60
CA ASN A 89 -7.66 -1.03 -13.96
C ASN A 89 -6.97 -2.39 -13.84
N PRO A 90 -7.10 -3.31 -14.81
CA PRO A 90 -6.47 -4.62 -14.73
C PRO A 90 -4.95 -4.57 -14.49
N SER A 91 -4.21 -3.66 -15.14
CA SER A 91 -2.77 -3.54 -14.92
C SER A 91 -2.43 -3.16 -13.49
N MET A 92 -3.22 -2.26 -12.87
CA MET A 92 -3.06 -1.90 -11.46
C MET A 92 -3.41 -3.07 -10.55
N TYR A 93 -4.45 -3.84 -10.86
CA TYR A 93 -4.84 -5.02 -10.10
C TYR A 93 -3.70 -6.05 -10.02
N TYR A 94 -3.06 -6.37 -11.16
CA TYR A 94 -1.93 -7.30 -11.17
C TYR A 94 -0.73 -6.76 -10.39
N TYR A 95 -0.39 -5.51 -10.61
CA TYR A 95 0.68 -4.81 -9.90
C TYR A 95 0.46 -4.79 -8.38
N GLU A 96 -0.71 -4.38 -7.93
CA GLU A 96 -1.06 -4.28 -6.52
C GLU A 96 -1.15 -5.65 -5.86
N GLY A 97 -1.73 -6.62 -6.55
CA GLY A 97 -1.89 -7.98 -6.05
C GLY A 97 -0.57 -8.70 -5.84
N VAL A 98 0.38 -8.57 -6.77
CA VAL A 98 1.69 -9.20 -6.61
C VAL A 98 2.49 -8.57 -5.47
N LEU A 99 2.47 -7.23 -5.34
CA LEU A 99 3.17 -6.56 -4.25
C LEU A 99 2.58 -6.90 -2.87
N ALA A 100 1.25 -6.98 -2.77
CA ALA A 100 0.60 -7.41 -1.54
C ALA A 100 1.01 -8.83 -1.13
N LEU A 101 1.08 -9.78 -2.09
CA LEU A 101 1.51 -11.15 -1.84
C LEU A 101 2.97 -11.25 -1.43
N LEU A 102 3.86 -10.51 -2.10
CA LEU A 102 5.30 -10.54 -1.81
C LEU A 102 5.59 -9.94 -0.43
N GLU A 103 4.96 -8.82 -0.08
CA GLU A 103 5.16 -8.16 1.22
C GLU A 103 4.58 -8.99 2.39
N SER A 104 3.48 -9.71 2.16
CA SER A 104 2.85 -10.56 3.18
C SER A 104 3.29 -12.04 3.11
N TYR A 105 4.31 -12.37 2.32
CA TYR A 105 4.76 -13.74 2.10
C TYR A 105 5.15 -14.42 3.42
N ASN A 106 4.50 -15.54 3.72
CA ASN A 106 4.68 -16.34 4.95
C ASN A 106 4.46 -15.58 6.27
N CYS A 107 3.86 -14.40 6.24
CA CYS A 107 3.61 -13.62 7.46
C CYS A 107 2.34 -14.04 8.21
N GLY A 108 1.49 -14.88 7.63
CA GLY A 108 0.16 -15.18 8.18
C GLY A 108 -0.80 -13.99 8.21
N ILE A 109 -0.48 -12.94 7.46
CA ILE A 109 -1.24 -11.69 7.39
C ILE A 109 -1.83 -11.56 5.98
N ASN A 110 -3.07 -11.09 5.89
CA ASN A 110 -3.63 -10.63 4.63
C ASN A 110 -3.33 -9.15 4.48
N ALA A 111 -2.64 -8.80 3.40
CA ALA A 111 -2.32 -7.43 3.05
C ALA A 111 -3.03 -7.03 1.76
N SER A 112 -3.24 -5.73 1.60
CA SER A 112 -3.65 -5.09 0.35
C SER A 112 -2.62 -4.04 -0.04
N CYS A 113 -2.54 -3.76 -1.33
CA CYS A 113 -1.64 -2.76 -1.88
C CYS A 113 -2.44 -1.71 -2.65
N ILE A 114 -1.97 -0.48 -2.62
CA ILE A 114 -2.44 0.64 -3.45
C ILE A 114 -1.24 1.16 -4.22
N GLY A 115 -1.36 1.17 -5.55
CA GLY A 115 -0.35 1.75 -6.43
C GLY A 115 -0.42 3.27 -6.46
N THR A 116 0.74 3.89 -6.56
CA THR A 116 0.88 5.36 -6.64
C THR A 116 1.85 5.76 -7.73
N ALA A 117 1.76 7.02 -8.17
CA ALA A 117 2.59 7.55 -9.25
C ALA A 117 4.10 7.63 -8.91
N SER A 118 4.49 7.54 -7.64
CA SER A 118 5.88 7.55 -7.20
C SER A 118 6.00 7.12 -5.73
N GLY A 119 7.21 6.78 -5.27
CA GLY A 119 7.47 6.53 -3.85
C GLY A 119 7.13 7.73 -2.95
N MET A 120 7.37 8.96 -3.42
CA MET A 120 6.97 10.16 -2.66
C MET A 120 5.45 10.31 -2.55
N ALA A 121 4.70 9.97 -3.61
CA ALA A 121 3.24 9.92 -3.56
C ALA A 121 2.76 8.83 -2.59
N ALA A 122 3.44 7.68 -2.55
CA ALA A 122 3.16 6.62 -1.57
C ALA A 122 3.33 7.11 -0.13
N ILE A 123 4.48 7.74 0.18
CA ILE A 123 4.73 8.30 1.52
C ILE A 123 3.66 9.32 1.89
N GLN A 124 3.38 10.28 1.00
CA GLN A 124 2.39 11.32 1.23
C GLN A 124 1.01 10.72 1.51
N SER A 125 0.54 9.81 0.66
CA SER A 125 -0.77 9.17 0.80
C SER A 125 -0.85 8.23 2.02
N ALA A 126 0.27 7.64 2.45
CA ALA A 126 0.32 6.80 3.64
C ALA A 126 0.24 7.60 4.94
N VAL A 127 0.81 8.81 5.00
CA VAL A 127 0.88 9.60 6.24
C VAL A 127 -0.25 10.61 6.40
N ASP A 128 -0.74 11.22 5.30
CA ASP A 128 -1.71 12.31 5.36
C ASP A 128 -3.05 11.94 6.02
N PRO A 129 -3.60 10.73 5.85
CA PRO A 129 -4.83 10.33 6.52
C PRO A 129 -4.77 10.40 8.05
N PHE A 130 -3.59 10.26 8.64
CA PHE A 130 -3.40 10.36 10.09
C PHE A 130 -3.20 11.79 10.58
N LEU A 131 -2.84 12.72 9.69
CA LEU A 131 -2.53 14.12 10.02
C LEU A 131 -3.77 15.03 9.99
N VAL A 132 -4.89 14.50 10.47
CA VAL A 132 -6.16 15.24 10.57
C VAL A 132 -6.28 15.84 11.97
N VAL A 133 -6.63 17.12 12.02
CA VAL A 133 -6.91 17.82 13.28
C VAL A 133 -8.23 17.31 13.85
N ASP A 134 -8.24 16.93 15.13
CA ASP A 134 -9.47 16.56 15.84
C ASP A 134 -10.40 17.79 15.92
N PRO A 135 -11.62 17.75 15.34
CA PRO A 135 -12.55 18.87 15.40
C PRO A 135 -12.91 19.30 16.82
N LYS A 136 -12.78 18.40 17.81
CA LYS A 136 -12.99 18.70 19.23
C LYS A 136 -11.81 19.41 19.88
N ARG A 137 -10.62 19.37 19.24
CA ARG A 137 -9.39 20.00 19.69
C ARG A 137 -8.70 20.76 18.55
N PRO A 138 -9.36 21.80 17.98
CA PRO A 138 -8.90 22.45 16.74
C PRO A 138 -7.54 23.16 16.89
N ASN A 139 -7.13 23.47 18.12
CA ASN A 139 -5.86 24.13 18.42
C ASN A 139 -4.75 23.15 18.89
N ALA A 140 -5.03 21.84 18.92
CA ALA A 140 -4.00 20.86 19.28
C ALA A 140 -2.92 20.80 18.20
N LYS A 141 -1.69 21.00 18.59
CA LYS A 141 -0.55 20.82 17.69
C LYS A 141 -0.28 19.33 17.51
N ILE A 142 -0.73 18.77 16.41
CA ILE A 142 -0.48 17.37 16.08
C ILE A 142 1.00 17.14 15.73
N ASN A 143 1.49 15.96 16.04
CA ASN A 143 2.87 15.56 15.77
C ASN A 143 2.95 14.11 15.28
N PHE A 144 4.13 13.76 14.79
CA PHE A 144 4.50 12.38 14.49
C PHE A 144 5.96 12.15 14.88
N VAL A 145 6.29 10.92 15.23
CA VAL A 145 7.65 10.52 15.63
C VAL A 145 8.29 9.78 14.47
N ALA A 146 9.43 10.24 13.99
CA ALA A 146 10.12 9.59 12.88
C ALA A 146 11.64 9.72 12.98
N THR A 147 12.36 8.72 12.43
CA THR A 147 13.82 8.81 12.30
C THR A 147 14.21 10.04 11.48
N CYS A 148 15.30 10.71 11.86
CA CYS A 148 15.86 11.81 11.07
C CYS A 148 16.68 11.29 9.87
N GLN A 149 17.05 10.03 9.89
CA GLN A 149 17.80 9.35 8.84
C GLN A 149 16.81 8.77 7.82
N VAL A 150 16.40 9.59 6.88
CA VAL A 150 15.45 9.26 5.81
C VAL A 150 15.93 9.83 4.47
N TYR A 151 15.36 9.36 3.40
CA TYR A 151 15.58 9.90 2.06
C TYR A 151 15.36 11.42 2.02
N GLY A 152 16.19 12.14 1.23
CA GLY A 152 16.13 13.61 1.16
C GLY A 152 14.76 14.18 0.80
N GLY A 153 14.01 13.50 -0.08
CA GLY A 153 12.62 13.89 -0.40
C GLY A 153 11.67 13.74 0.79
N THR A 154 11.82 12.68 1.57
CA THR A 154 11.07 12.45 2.82
C THR A 154 11.43 13.50 3.87
N PHE A 155 12.72 13.79 4.01
CA PHE A 155 13.17 14.86 4.88
C PHE A 155 12.52 16.20 4.52
N GLN A 156 12.50 16.56 3.24
CA GLN A 156 11.88 17.79 2.75
C GLN A 156 10.37 17.81 3.04
N GLN A 157 9.68 16.68 2.84
CA GLN A 157 8.26 16.56 3.17
C GLN A 157 7.99 16.76 4.67
N PHE A 158 8.79 16.15 5.52
CA PHE A 158 8.57 16.20 6.96
C PHE A 158 9.02 17.54 7.58
N ALA A 159 10.24 18.00 7.26
CA ALA A 159 10.79 19.20 7.86
C ALA A 159 10.17 20.49 7.32
N VAL A 160 9.88 20.56 6.02
CA VAL A 160 9.38 21.78 5.40
C VAL A 160 7.86 21.72 5.24
N ARG A 161 7.35 20.75 4.48
CA ARG A 161 5.92 20.72 4.13
C ARG A 161 5.00 20.43 5.33
N LYS A 162 5.43 19.58 6.27
CA LYS A 162 4.62 19.27 7.45
C LYS A 162 4.93 20.21 8.61
N ASP A 163 6.17 20.29 9.04
CA ASP A 163 6.55 21.04 10.24
C ASP A 163 6.47 22.56 10.01
N GLN A 164 7.24 23.10 9.08
CA GLN A 164 7.31 24.56 8.89
C GLN A 164 6.04 25.16 8.24
N GLU A 165 5.51 24.54 7.18
CA GLU A 165 4.38 25.13 6.43
C GLU A 165 3.02 24.80 7.03
N LYS A 166 2.83 23.59 7.62
CA LYS A 166 1.54 23.14 8.14
C LYS A 166 1.46 23.08 9.66
N ASN A 167 2.53 23.44 10.36
CA ASN A 167 2.64 23.39 11.83
C ASN A 167 2.32 21.99 12.42
N ILE A 168 2.69 20.91 11.67
CA ILE A 168 2.60 19.53 12.10
C ILE A 168 3.98 19.11 12.54
N GLU A 169 4.21 18.98 13.84
CA GLU A 169 5.55 18.80 14.42
C GLU A 169 6.17 17.45 14.05
N TRP A 170 7.35 17.47 13.46
CA TRP A 170 8.18 16.28 13.31
C TRP A 170 9.09 16.10 14.51
N ARG A 171 8.81 15.13 15.37
CA ARG A 171 9.64 14.72 16.49
C ARG A 171 10.70 13.74 16.03
N LYS A 172 11.91 14.24 15.85
CA LYS A 172 13.02 13.52 15.23
C LYS A 172 13.64 12.53 16.20
N VAL A 173 13.73 11.27 15.80
CA VAL A 173 14.57 10.25 16.46
C VAL A 173 15.94 10.28 15.79
N VAL A 174 16.97 10.63 16.54
CA VAL A 174 18.34 10.78 16.06
C VAL A 174 19.08 9.45 16.10
N ASN A 175 18.98 8.74 17.22
CA ASN A 175 19.52 7.39 17.37
C ASN A 175 18.40 6.37 17.24
N SER A 176 18.18 5.87 16.03
CA SER A 176 17.08 4.91 15.74
C SER A 176 17.19 3.58 16.50
N MET A 177 18.38 3.25 17.04
CA MET A 177 18.60 2.06 17.89
C MET A 177 18.19 2.28 19.34
N ASP A 178 18.03 3.53 19.78
CA ASP A 178 17.61 3.85 21.15
C ASP A 178 16.08 3.85 21.25
N LEU A 179 15.54 2.77 21.80
CA LEU A 179 14.10 2.61 22.00
C LEU A 179 13.50 3.64 22.97
N ALA A 180 14.28 4.08 23.97
CA ALA A 180 13.83 5.10 24.90
C ALA A 180 13.66 6.46 24.21
N GLU A 181 14.49 6.76 23.21
CA GLU A 181 14.32 7.96 22.41
C GLU A 181 13.01 7.94 21.61
N TRP A 182 12.63 6.81 21.00
CA TRP A 182 11.34 6.68 20.33
C TRP A 182 10.18 6.94 21.28
N GLU A 183 10.16 6.25 22.42
CA GLU A 183 9.06 6.32 23.37
C GLU A 183 8.92 7.68 24.03
N SER A 184 10.02 8.33 24.38
CA SER A 184 10.04 9.66 25.04
C SER A 184 9.43 10.79 24.20
N LYS A 185 9.30 10.60 22.90
CA LYS A 185 8.76 11.59 21.96
C LYS A 185 7.26 11.43 21.68
N ILE A 186 6.62 10.41 22.24
CA ILE A 186 5.19 10.13 22.05
C ILE A 186 4.37 10.90 23.09
N ASP A 187 3.29 11.55 22.64
CA ASP A 187 2.25 12.13 23.50
C ASP A 187 0.85 11.89 22.92
N GLU A 188 -0.18 12.47 23.53
CA GLU A 188 -1.59 12.32 23.12
C GLU A 188 -1.92 12.94 21.75
N ASN A 189 -1.04 13.77 21.22
CA ASN A 189 -1.17 14.40 19.89
C ASN A 189 -0.37 13.68 18.80
N THR A 190 0.41 12.67 19.16
CA THR A 190 1.15 11.84 18.20
C THR A 190 0.19 11.02 17.34
N ARG A 191 0.45 10.95 16.04
CA ARG A 191 -0.44 10.30 15.06
C ARG A 191 0.10 8.99 14.52
N PHE A 192 1.40 8.87 14.33
CA PHE A 192 2.06 7.66 13.84
C PHE A 192 3.55 7.68 14.20
N LEU A 193 4.18 6.51 14.09
CA LEU A 193 5.62 6.37 14.03
C LEU A 193 6.05 6.06 12.60
N TYR A 194 7.19 6.60 12.16
CA TYR A 194 7.73 6.37 10.82
C TYR A 194 9.23 6.11 10.84
N GLY A 195 9.69 5.16 10.02
CA GLY A 195 11.10 4.91 9.79
C GLY A 195 11.40 4.42 8.39
N GLU A 196 12.62 4.63 7.93
CA GLU A 196 13.15 4.11 6.68
C GLU A 196 14.22 3.08 6.97
N LEU A 197 14.09 1.87 6.39
CA LEU A 197 14.97 0.76 6.73
C LEU A 197 15.27 -0.13 5.53
N PRO A 198 16.55 -0.31 5.14
CA PRO A 198 17.70 0.54 5.49
C PRO A 198 17.51 1.98 5.02
N SER A 199 18.00 2.93 5.80
CA SER A 199 17.84 4.35 5.45
C SER A 199 18.80 4.79 4.34
N ASN A 200 18.37 5.73 3.52
CA ASN A 200 19.20 6.34 2.48
C ASN A 200 19.58 7.79 2.85
N PRO A 201 20.87 8.17 2.90
CA PRO A 201 22.04 7.39 2.49
C PRO A 201 22.77 6.67 3.63
N SER A 202 22.37 6.89 4.89
CA SER A 202 23.15 6.48 6.06
C SER A 202 23.15 4.97 6.32
N GLN A 203 22.23 4.21 5.69
CA GLN A 203 22.02 2.77 5.91
C GLN A 203 21.80 2.41 7.38
N ALA A 204 21.20 3.33 8.14
CA ALA A 204 20.86 3.10 9.53
C ALA A 204 19.78 2.01 9.66
N PHE A 205 19.82 1.31 10.78
CA PHE A 205 18.89 0.24 11.11
C PHE A 205 18.23 0.49 12.46
N PHE A 206 17.12 -0.20 12.70
CA PHE A 206 16.49 -0.31 14.02
C PHE A 206 15.66 -1.60 14.09
N ASP A 207 15.29 -2.02 15.29
CA ASP A 207 14.48 -3.20 15.53
C ASP A 207 13.01 -2.87 15.30
N ILE A 208 12.48 -3.23 14.10
CA ILE A 208 11.08 -2.95 13.73
C ILE A 208 10.12 -3.52 14.77
N LYS A 209 10.36 -4.76 15.25
CA LYS A 209 9.46 -5.43 16.19
C LYS A 209 9.34 -4.68 17.51
N LYS A 210 10.45 -4.15 18.01
CA LYS A 210 10.44 -3.38 19.25
C LYS A 210 9.82 -2.01 19.07
N VAL A 211 10.10 -1.32 17.96
CA VAL A 211 9.46 -0.03 17.63
C VAL A 211 7.97 -0.21 17.38
N ALA A 212 7.55 -1.28 16.71
CA ALA A 212 6.13 -1.63 16.56
C ALA A 212 5.44 -1.86 17.91
N ALA A 213 6.10 -2.56 18.83
CA ALA A 213 5.56 -2.77 20.18
C ALA A 213 5.36 -1.44 20.94
N ILE A 214 6.29 -0.49 20.78
CA ILE A 214 6.14 0.87 21.32
C ILE A 214 4.95 1.57 20.66
N ALA A 215 4.86 1.61 19.34
CA ALA A 215 3.75 2.24 18.63
C ALA A 215 2.40 1.68 19.08
N HIS A 216 2.26 0.36 19.12
CA HIS A 216 1.02 -0.31 19.48
C HIS A 216 0.63 -0.12 20.97
N LYS A 217 1.59 0.04 21.87
CA LYS A 217 1.33 0.40 23.28
C LYS A 217 0.54 1.72 23.38
N TYR A 218 0.74 2.63 22.45
CA TYR A 218 0.06 3.93 22.37
C TYR A 218 -1.07 3.96 21.32
N ASN A 219 -1.47 2.79 20.78
CA ASN A 219 -2.47 2.67 19.69
C ASN A 219 -2.11 3.50 18.43
N LEU A 220 -0.83 3.59 18.12
CA LEU A 220 -0.31 4.29 16.95
C LEU A 220 0.13 3.30 15.88
N PRO A 221 -0.07 3.60 14.57
CA PRO A 221 0.49 2.78 13.51
C PRO A 221 1.99 3.04 13.34
N LEU A 222 2.73 1.99 12.97
CA LEU A 222 4.10 2.08 12.50
C LEU A 222 4.14 1.98 10.97
N ILE A 223 4.68 3.00 10.33
CA ILE A 223 4.86 3.11 8.88
C ILE A 223 6.34 2.92 8.56
N ILE A 224 6.67 1.99 7.67
CA ILE A 224 8.05 1.71 7.27
C ILE A 224 8.23 1.93 5.77
N ASP A 225 9.20 2.75 5.41
CA ASP A 225 9.72 2.78 4.04
C ASP A 225 10.79 1.70 3.90
N SER A 226 10.50 0.68 3.09
CA SER A 226 11.39 -0.46 2.84
C SER A 226 11.92 -0.49 1.40
N THR A 227 12.01 0.67 0.77
CA THR A 227 12.41 0.82 -0.64
C THR A 227 13.75 0.18 -0.96
N VAL A 228 14.75 0.33 -0.08
CA VAL A 228 16.11 -0.21 -0.32
C VAL A 228 16.14 -1.73 -0.21
N ALA A 229 15.45 -2.28 0.78
CA ALA A 229 15.45 -3.73 1.03
C ALA A 229 14.54 -4.50 0.07
N THR A 230 13.41 -3.94 -0.32
CA THR A 230 12.31 -4.63 -1.02
C THR A 230 11.76 -5.84 -0.25
N PRO A 231 10.61 -6.42 -0.64
CA PRO A 231 10.08 -7.62 0.00
C PRO A 231 11.01 -8.85 -0.09
N ALA A 232 11.98 -8.82 -0.99
CA ALA A 232 12.93 -9.91 -1.16
C ALA A 232 13.89 -10.06 0.04
N LEU A 233 14.32 -8.94 0.63
CA LEU A 233 15.26 -8.93 1.75
C LEU A 233 14.59 -8.65 3.09
N LEU A 234 13.56 -7.82 3.12
CA LEU A 234 12.87 -7.43 4.35
C LEU A 234 11.39 -7.19 4.10
N ARG A 235 10.55 -7.83 4.88
CA ARG A 235 9.09 -7.65 4.90
C ARG A 235 8.68 -7.06 6.25
N PRO A 236 8.58 -5.73 6.37
CA PRO A 236 8.28 -5.07 7.65
C PRO A 236 6.96 -5.52 8.29
N LEU A 237 5.95 -5.93 7.51
CA LEU A 237 4.70 -6.48 8.04
C LEU A 237 4.92 -7.73 8.91
N GLU A 238 5.91 -8.58 8.57
CA GLU A 238 6.30 -9.77 9.34
C GLU A 238 6.81 -9.37 10.73
N HIS A 239 7.40 -8.20 10.85
CA HIS A 239 8.00 -7.69 12.07
C HIS A 239 7.08 -6.73 12.86
N GLY A 240 5.83 -6.61 12.45
CA GLY A 240 4.83 -5.83 13.20
C GLY A 240 4.53 -4.44 12.64
N ALA A 241 5.20 -3.99 11.58
CA ALA A 241 4.78 -2.78 10.90
C ALA A 241 3.32 -2.88 10.44
N ASP A 242 2.63 -1.76 10.39
CA ASP A 242 1.23 -1.69 9.99
C ASP A 242 1.08 -1.30 8.53
N ILE A 243 1.95 -0.41 8.07
CA ILE A 243 1.98 0.10 6.70
C ILE A 243 3.43 0.05 6.20
N VAL A 244 3.60 -0.40 4.97
CA VAL A 244 4.88 -0.38 4.26
C VAL A 244 4.72 0.49 3.02
N VAL A 245 5.66 1.38 2.79
CA VAL A 245 5.76 2.14 1.55
C VAL A 245 6.97 1.70 0.75
N GLN A 246 6.83 1.71 -0.56
CA GLN A 246 7.87 1.30 -1.50
C GLN A 246 7.96 2.32 -2.65
N SER A 247 9.16 2.77 -2.95
CA SER A 247 9.44 3.37 -4.26
C SER A 247 9.74 2.25 -5.25
N VAL A 248 8.73 1.78 -5.96
CA VAL A 248 8.86 0.72 -6.97
C VAL A 248 9.79 1.14 -8.11
N THR A 249 9.96 2.46 -8.31
CA THR A 249 10.97 3.08 -9.19
C THR A 249 12.37 2.49 -9.04
N LYS A 250 12.73 2.01 -7.84
CA LYS A 250 14.08 1.55 -7.50
C LYS A 250 14.29 0.08 -7.84
N SER A 251 14.76 -0.72 -6.90
CA SER A 251 15.12 -2.13 -7.13
C SER A 251 13.97 -2.99 -7.63
N LEU A 252 12.72 -2.67 -7.29
CA LEU A 252 11.54 -3.43 -7.75
C LEU A 252 11.30 -3.30 -9.25
N SER A 253 11.59 -2.16 -9.87
CA SER A 253 11.46 -1.98 -11.34
C SER A 253 12.68 -2.49 -12.12
N THR A 254 13.72 -2.92 -11.44
CA THR A 254 14.98 -3.49 -11.94
C THR A 254 15.74 -2.66 -12.96
N SER A 255 15.07 -2.11 -13.95
CA SER A 255 15.68 -1.54 -15.18
C SER A 255 15.72 -0.01 -15.20
N GLY A 256 15.11 0.68 -14.21
CA GLY A 256 15.11 2.15 -14.13
C GLY A 256 14.27 2.84 -15.22
N PHE A 257 13.37 2.14 -15.89
CA PHE A 257 12.55 2.69 -16.98
C PHE A 257 11.20 3.26 -16.52
N GLY A 258 10.80 3.05 -15.27
CA GLY A 258 9.49 3.48 -14.77
C GLY A 258 9.58 4.16 -13.42
N ILE A 259 8.64 5.05 -13.16
CA ILE A 259 8.42 5.68 -11.85
C ILE A 259 7.10 5.17 -11.32
N ALA A 260 7.13 4.56 -10.13
CA ALA A 260 5.94 4.08 -9.44
C ALA A 260 6.19 3.99 -7.93
N GLY A 261 5.13 3.89 -7.16
CA GLY A 261 5.17 3.65 -5.73
C GLY A 261 4.05 2.74 -5.27
N ALA A 262 4.17 2.21 -4.08
CA ALA A 262 3.17 1.33 -3.49
C ALA A 262 3.03 1.60 -1.99
N ILE A 263 1.80 1.47 -1.51
CA ILE A 263 1.44 1.43 -0.10
C ILE A 263 0.87 0.05 0.17
N ILE A 264 1.50 -0.70 1.06
CA ILE A 264 1.04 -2.04 1.43
C ILE A 264 0.67 -2.01 2.91
N ALA A 265 -0.52 -2.48 3.25
CA ALA A 265 -0.99 -2.49 4.63
C ALA A 265 -1.81 -3.74 4.94
N LYS A 266 -1.93 -4.06 6.22
CA LYS A 266 -2.87 -5.09 6.70
C LYS A 266 -4.29 -4.71 6.28
N ASN A 267 -5.12 -5.68 5.88
CA ASN A 267 -6.45 -5.42 5.31
C ASN A 267 -7.38 -4.57 6.20
N ASN A 268 -7.25 -4.65 7.50
CA ASN A 268 -8.04 -3.84 8.43
C ASN A 268 -7.66 -2.33 8.42
N LEU A 269 -6.44 -2.00 7.95
CA LEU A 269 -5.98 -0.61 7.82
C LEU A 269 -6.22 -0.05 6.41
N THR A 270 -6.13 -0.89 5.38
CA THR A 270 -6.42 -0.46 4.00
C THR A 270 -7.84 0.04 3.82
N SER A 271 -8.82 -0.54 4.52
CA SER A 271 -10.20 -0.05 4.49
C SER A 271 -10.31 1.41 4.96
N ASN A 272 -9.51 1.82 5.94
CA ASN A 272 -9.48 3.19 6.44
C ASN A 272 -8.78 4.15 5.46
N ILE A 273 -7.76 3.70 4.75
CA ILE A 273 -7.04 4.49 3.73
C ILE A 273 -7.91 4.67 2.47
N ILE A 274 -8.57 3.61 2.02
CA ILE A 274 -9.46 3.64 0.83
C ILE A 274 -10.71 4.49 1.09
N THR A 275 -11.24 4.51 2.31
CA THR A 275 -12.43 5.30 2.66
C THR A 275 -12.13 6.81 2.70
N LEU A 276 -10.87 7.20 2.71
CA LEU A 276 -10.42 8.60 2.74
C LEU A 276 -10.02 9.15 1.36
N GLN A 277 -10.06 8.32 0.31
CA GLN A 277 -9.91 8.72 -1.10
C GLN A 277 -11.27 8.89 -1.78
#